data_3219ff1db8be1da4bcc7e00b193477fa
#
_entry.id   3219ff1db8be1da4bcc7e00b193477fa
#
_cell.length_a   1.000
_cell.length_b   1.000
_cell.length_c   1.000
_cell.angle_alpha   90.00
_cell.angle_beta   90.00
_cell.angle_gamma   90.00
#
_symmetry.space_group_name_H-M   'P 1'
#
loop_
_entity.id
_entity.type
_entity.pdbx_description
1 polymer ?
#
loop_
_entity_poly.entity_id
_entity_poly.type
_entity_poly.pdbx_seq_one_letter_code
_entity_poly.pdbx_strand_id
1 'polypeptide(L)'
;MKPVSVSGTIEKGKGLGPTFNGNSCAMCHAQPSIGGSSPGLTSPEEPHPNPQVALAHLDGATNAVPPFITASGPVLVARFLHKADGTPDGEVHGLYTIAGRTDARGCSLKQPDFARQLADNNLALRIPTPVFGLGLVENTPDATLRANLESTASARSKLGIGGIFNISANDATITRFGWKAQNKSLLMFAAEAASIEEGVSNELFPNERDAAPGCVFNSTPEDASNLLNPNPHSSNAGTLVGTASEMASDIVNFAIFMRLSAPPKPAPPTRSTENGAKLFEKVGCGLCHSPSLTTGTSSYTGMSGVTYHPYSDFALHHMGASLTDGVSQGIAGPDQFRTAPLWGV
;
A
#
# COMPACT_ATOMS: atom_id res chain seq x y z
N MET A 1 2.48 2.67 -15.81
CA MET A 1 3.61 1.78 -15.53
C MET A 1 3.79 0.85 -16.71
N LYS A 2 5.03 0.64 -17.18
CA LYS A 2 5.28 -0.49 -18.09
C LYS A 2 5.17 -1.76 -17.27
N PRO A 3 4.47 -2.79 -17.74
CA PRO A 3 4.56 -4.10 -17.13
C PRO A 3 6.03 -4.53 -17.18
N VAL A 4 6.56 -5.00 -16.07
CA VAL A 4 7.86 -5.66 -16.06
C VAL A 4 7.69 -6.94 -16.84
N SER A 5 8.19 -6.98 -18.07
CA SER A 5 8.07 -8.15 -18.93
C SER A 5 9.25 -9.06 -18.68
N VAL A 6 9.01 -10.21 -18.08
CA VAL A 6 10.03 -11.26 -17.90
C VAL A 6 10.53 -11.82 -19.25
N SER A 7 9.79 -11.59 -20.33
CA SER A 7 10.16 -12.00 -21.69
C SER A 7 11.09 -11.02 -22.42
N GLY A 8 11.35 -9.83 -21.84
CA GLY A 8 12.31 -8.87 -22.40
C GLY A 8 13.75 -9.38 -22.31
N THR A 9 14.52 -9.17 -23.35
CA THR A 9 15.92 -9.66 -23.43
C THR A 9 16.85 -9.02 -22.41
N ILE A 10 16.46 -7.90 -21.78
CA ILE A 10 17.30 -7.08 -20.91
C ILE A 10 16.91 -7.21 -19.44
N GLU A 11 15.63 -7.36 -19.16
CA GLU A 11 15.07 -7.42 -17.79
C GLU A 11 14.77 -8.87 -17.35
N LYS A 12 15.11 -9.84 -18.17
CA LYS A 12 14.83 -11.24 -17.89
C LYS A 12 15.51 -11.71 -16.61
N GLY A 13 14.70 -12.03 -15.61
CA GLY A 13 15.16 -12.55 -14.33
C GLY A 13 15.79 -11.52 -13.40
N LYS A 14 15.59 -10.21 -13.63
CA LYS A 14 16.04 -9.14 -12.74
C LYS A 14 14.85 -8.49 -12.04
N GLY A 15 14.92 -8.34 -10.72
CA GLY A 15 13.89 -7.73 -9.90
C GLY A 15 12.65 -8.58 -9.64
N LEU A 16 12.41 -9.62 -10.42
CA LEU A 16 11.29 -10.52 -10.20
C LEU A 16 11.71 -11.67 -9.30
N GLY A 17 11.06 -11.79 -8.16
CA GLY A 17 11.29 -12.86 -7.20
C GLY A 17 10.29 -14.01 -7.33
N PRO A 18 10.50 -15.07 -6.53
CA PRO A 18 9.63 -16.24 -6.50
C PRO A 18 8.21 -15.90 -6.03
N THR A 19 8.02 -14.80 -5.31
CA THR A 19 6.72 -14.33 -4.82
C THR A 19 6.09 -13.26 -5.70
N PHE A 20 6.60 -13.06 -6.92
CA PHE A 20 6.04 -12.09 -7.87
C PHE A 20 4.53 -12.28 -8.06
N ASN A 21 3.77 -11.22 -7.79
CA ASN A 21 2.32 -11.27 -7.69
C ASN A 21 1.59 -10.25 -8.57
N GLY A 22 2.30 -9.44 -9.30
CA GLY A 22 1.68 -8.45 -10.19
C GLY A 22 2.69 -7.54 -10.85
N ASN A 23 2.28 -6.89 -11.92
CA ASN A 23 3.14 -6.04 -12.74
C ASN A 23 2.72 -4.55 -12.73
N SER A 24 1.77 -4.17 -11.88
CA SER A 24 1.30 -2.79 -11.79
C SER A 24 0.48 -2.55 -10.52
N CYS A 25 0.86 -1.56 -9.74
CA CYS A 25 0.09 -1.07 -8.58
C CYS A 25 -1.35 -0.68 -8.98
N ALA A 26 -1.54 -0.19 -10.22
CA ALA A 26 -2.84 0.22 -10.73
C ALA A 26 -3.83 -0.94 -10.92
N MET A 27 -3.38 -2.20 -10.91
CA MET A 27 -4.28 -3.36 -10.96
C MET A 27 -5.10 -3.48 -9.67
N CYS A 28 -4.49 -3.15 -8.54
CA CYS A 28 -5.09 -3.28 -7.21
C CYS A 28 -5.54 -1.94 -6.63
N HIS A 29 -4.91 -0.83 -7.03
CA HIS A 29 -5.24 0.54 -6.61
C HIS A 29 -5.95 1.27 -7.76
N ALA A 30 -7.23 0.95 -8.01
CA ALA A 30 -7.95 1.44 -9.19
C ALA A 30 -9.29 2.13 -8.90
N GLN A 31 -9.78 2.17 -7.66
CA GLN A 31 -11.10 2.68 -7.31
C GLN A 31 -11.04 3.92 -6.40
N PRO A 32 -11.71 5.03 -6.71
CA PRO A 32 -12.56 5.35 -7.88
C PRO A 32 -11.76 5.69 -9.15
N SER A 33 -10.44 5.74 -9.05
CA SER A 33 -9.50 5.97 -10.15
C SER A 33 -8.14 5.38 -9.81
N ILE A 34 -7.21 5.36 -10.77
CA ILE A 34 -5.82 4.93 -10.55
C ILE A 34 -5.23 5.69 -9.37
N GLY A 35 -4.68 4.94 -8.40
CA GLY A 35 -4.18 5.46 -7.13
C GLY A 35 -5.23 5.40 -6.00
N GLY A 36 -6.40 4.87 -6.26
CA GLY A 36 -7.46 4.67 -5.28
C GLY A 36 -7.32 3.37 -4.48
N SER A 37 -8.45 2.83 -4.06
CA SER A 37 -8.57 1.57 -3.34
C SER A 37 -8.78 0.39 -4.30
N SER A 38 -9.21 -0.74 -3.78
CA SER A 38 -9.43 -1.95 -4.55
C SER A 38 -10.65 -1.85 -5.46
N PRO A 39 -10.56 -2.26 -6.73
CA PRO A 39 -11.72 -2.43 -7.58
C PRO A 39 -12.58 -3.64 -7.14
N GLY A 40 -13.79 -3.68 -7.64
CA GLY A 40 -14.70 -4.82 -7.49
C GLY A 40 -15.83 -4.74 -8.51
N LEU A 41 -16.46 -5.86 -8.87
CA LEU A 41 -17.58 -5.89 -9.81
C LEU A 41 -18.83 -5.15 -9.31
N THR A 42 -18.93 -4.95 -8.01
CA THR A 42 -20.02 -4.22 -7.37
C THR A 42 -19.73 -2.73 -7.20
N SER A 43 -18.58 -2.27 -7.67
CA SER A 43 -18.25 -0.85 -7.64
C SER A 43 -19.21 -0.06 -8.53
N PRO A 44 -19.82 1.03 -8.03
CA PRO A 44 -20.76 1.82 -8.80
C PRO A 44 -20.10 2.65 -9.91
N GLU A 45 -18.83 3.02 -9.76
CA GLU A 45 -18.14 3.89 -10.74
C GLU A 45 -17.47 3.08 -11.84
N GLU A 46 -16.67 2.09 -11.47
CA GLU A 46 -15.93 1.25 -12.43
C GLU A 46 -15.91 -0.20 -11.95
N PRO A 47 -16.82 -1.06 -12.41
CA PRO A 47 -16.84 -2.47 -12.03
C PRO A 47 -15.70 -3.21 -12.74
N HIS A 48 -14.71 -3.64 -12.00
CA HIS A 48 -13.62 -4.47 -12.47
C HIS A 48 -13.60 -5.82 -11.75
N PRO A 49 -13.32 -6.93 -12.48
CA PRO A 49 -13.09 -8.20 -11.82
C PRO A 49 -11.81 -8.12 -10.95
N ASN A 50 -11.81 -8.87 -9.85
CA ASN A 50 -10.64 -8.96 -8.99
C ASN A 50 -9.44 -9.53 -9.77
N PRO A 51 -8.35 -8.77 -9.95
CA PRO A 51 -7.21 -9.20 -10.76
C PRO A 51 -6.47 -10.41 -10.16
N GLN A 52 -6.60 -10.66 -8.86
CA GLN A 52 -5.93 -11.78 -8.18
C GLN A 52 -6.36 -13.15 -8.72
N VAL A 53 -7.58 -13.24 -9.26
CA VAL A 53 -8.05 -14.49 -9.90
C VAL A 53 -7.24 -14.79 -11.16
N ALA A 54 -6.93 -13.77 -11.96
CA ALA A 54 -6.10 -13.95 -13.16
C ALA A 54 -4.62 -14.13 -12.80
N LEU A 55 -4.13 -13.46 -11.78
CA LEU A 55 -2.74 -13.56 -11.31
C LEU A 55 -2.36 -14.97 -10.85
N ALA A 56 -3.31 -15.75 -10.33
CA ALA A 56 -3.07 -17.14 -9.95
C ALA A 56 -2.56 -18.01 -11.11
N HIS A 57 -2.86 -17.60 -12.34
CA HIS A 57 -2.53 -18.33 -13.58
C HIS A 57 -1.62 -17.52 -14.51
N LEU A 58 -1.04 -16.42 -14.00
CA LEU A 58 -0.17 -15.56 -14.79
C LEU A 58 1.03 -16.35 -15.34
N ASP A 59 1.34 -16.14 -16.63
CA ASP A 59 2.46 -16.76 -17.34
C ASP A 59 2.55 -18.29 -17.20
N GLY A 60 1.40 -18.94 -17.09
CA GLY A 60 1.30 -20.41 -16.95
C GLY A 60 1.44 -20.92 -15.52
N ALA A 61 1.41 -20.04 -14.51
CA ALA A 61 1.34 -20.46 -13.11
C ALA A 61 0.13 -21.35 -12.85
N THR A 62 0.26 -22.28 -11.91
CA THR A 62 -0.76 -23.29 -11.56
C THR A 62 -1.22 -23.17 -10.11
N ASN A 63 -1.28 -21.95 -9.59
CA ASN A 63 -1.68 -21.72 -8.22
C ASN A 63 -3.20 -21.81 -8.04
N ALA A 64 -3.62 -22.33 -6.90
CA ALA A 64 -5.03 -22.29 -6.51
C ALA A 64 -5.39 -20.86 -6.07
N VAL A 65 -6.56 -20.37 -6.49
CA VAL A 65 -7.10 -19.11 -5.96
C VAL A 65 -7.45 -19.31 -4.48
N PRO A 66 -6.93 -18.46 -3.56
CA PRO A 66 -7.28 -18.55 -2.14
C PRO A 66 -8.79 -18.46 -1.91
N PRO A 67 -9.36 -19.20 -0.93
CA PRO A 67 -10.81 -19.32 -0.76
C PRO A 67 -11.52 -18.00 -0.41
N PHE A 68 -10.80 -17.00 0.09
CA PHE A 68 -11.32 -15.67 0.39
C PHE A 68 -11.26 -14.70 -0.81
N ILE A 69 -10.61 -15.09 -1.92
CA ILE A 69 -10.55 -14.30 -3.16
C ILE A 69 -11.71 -14.68 -4.06
N THR A 70 -12.51 -13.71 -4.47
CA THR A 70 -13.62 -13.93 -5.39
C THR A 70 -13.52 -12.95 -6.58
N ALA A 71 -14.05 -13.33 -7.72
CA ALA A 71 -14.02 -12.50 -8.92
C ALA A 71 -14.78 -11.18 -8.76
N SER A 72 -15.79 -11.14 -7.90
CA SER A 72 -16.62 -9.95 -7.64
C SER A 72 -16.20 -9.16 -6.38
N GLY A 73 -15.29 -9.72 -5.60
CA GLY A 73 -14.83 -9.10 -4.35
C GLY A 73 -13.64 -8.15 -4.57
N PRO A 74 -13.24 -7.46 -3.50
CA PRO A 74 -12.05 -6.63 -3.55
C PRO A 74 -10.77 -7.48 -3.59
N VAL A 75 -9.68 -6.86 -3.97
CA VAL A 75 -8.33 -7.38 -3.72
C VAL A 75 -8.10 -7.47 -2.21
N LEU A 76 -7.56 -8.60 -1.78
CA LEU A 76 -7.29 -8.86 -0.38
C LEU A 76 -5.83 -9.26 -0.16
N VAL A 77 -5.18 -8.61 0.79
CA VAL A 77 -3.85 -8.96 1.28
C VAL A 77 -4.02 -9.74 2.57
N ALA A 78 -3.45 -10.93 2.62
CA ALA A 78 -3.52 -11.81 3.79
C ALA A 78 -2.32 -11.59 4.72
N ARG A 79 -2.59 -11.48 6.02
CA ARG A 79 -1.60 -11.56 7.10
C ARG A 79 -1.95 -12.72 8.01
N PHE A 80 -0.95 -13.50 8.41
CA PHE A 80 -1.17 -14.52 9.44
C PHE A 80 -1.04 -13.88 10.81
N LEU A 81 -1.90 -14.26 11.74
CA LEU A 81 -1.86 -13.75 13.11
C LEU A 81 -0.76 -14.42 13.91
N HIS A 82 -0.58 -15.74 13.70
CA HIS A 82 0.37 -16.57 14.42
C HIS A 82 1.14 -17.47 13.45
N LYS A 83 2.37 -17.74 13.80
CA LYS A 83 3.20 -18.79 13.20
C LYS A 83 2.75 -20.17 13.66
N ALA A 84 3.30 -21.21 13.05
CA ALA A 84 2.96 -22.61 13.39
C ALA A 84 3.29 -22.98 14.84
N ASP A 85 4.22 -22.27 15.49
CA ASP A 85 4.58 -22.44 16.89
C ASP A 85 3.70 -21.63 17.86
N GLY A 86 2.69 -20.91 17.35
CA GLY A 86 1.78 -20.08 18.12
C GLY A 86 2.31 -18.68 18.47
N THR A 87 3.55 -18.34 18.09
CA THR A 87 4.06 -16.97 18.27
C THR A 87 3.39 -16.00 17.32
N PRO A 88 3.29 -14.70 17.70
CA PRO A 88 2.76 -13.68 16.79
C PRO A 88 3.55 -13.64 15.48
N ASP A 89 2.82 -13.50 14.37
CA ASP A 89 3.35 -13.33 13.03
C ASP A 89 3.10 -11.89 12.55
N GLY A 90 1.92 -11.58 12.03
CA GLY A 90 1.56 -10.25 11.53
C GLY A 90 2.15 -9.91 10.16
N GLU A 91 3.00 -10.77 9.60
CA GLU A 91 3.61 -10.58 8.28
C GLU A 91 2.59 -10.82 7.16
N VAL A 92 2.86 -10.21 6.01
CA VAL A 92 2.12 -10.50 4.78
C VAL A 92 2.61 -11.81 4.20
N HIS A 93 1.69 -12.72 3.95
CA HIS A 93 1.97 -13.94 3.20
C HIS A 93 1.54 -13.77 1.75
N GLY A 94 2.41 -14.21 0.82
CA GLY A 94 2.16 -14.10 -0.60
C GLY A 94 0.86 -14.80 -0.99
N LEU A 95 0.01 -14.10 -1.74
CA LEU A 95 -1.26 -14.65 -2.22
C LEU A 95 -1.03 -15.69 -3.31
N TYR A 96 -0.02 -15.47 -4.13
CA TYR A 96 0.35 -16.38 -5.21
C TYR A 96 1.87 -16.55 -5.23
N THR A 97 2.29 -17.69 -5.72
CA THR A 97 3.69 -18.00 -5.96
C THR A 97 3.88 -18.32 -7.43
N ILE A 98 5.12 -18.47 -7.87
CA ILE A 98 5.45 -18.73 -9.26
C ILE A 98 5.43 -20.22 -9.64
N ALA A 99 4.81 -21.06 -8.84
CA ALA A 99 4.74 -22.49 -9.13
C ALA A 99 4.13 -22.74 -10.51
N GLY A 100 4.88 -23.43 -11.38
CA GLY A 100 4.48 -23.76 -12.75
C GLY A 100 4.65 -22.64 -13.78
N ARG A 101 5.09 -21.46 -13.43
CA ARG A 101 5.33 -20.37 -14.41
C ARG A 101 6.40 -20.76 -15.42
N THR A 102 6.16 -20.41 -16.68
CA THR A 102 7.06 -20.75 -17.80
C THR A 102 8.37 -19.98 -17.78
N ASP A 103 8.40 -18.81 -17.15
CA ASP A 103 9.56 -17.94 -17.01
C ASP A 103 10.43 -18.27 -15.78
N ALA A 104 9.94 -19.13 -14.88
CA ALA A 104 10.57 -19.51 -13.63
C ALA A 104 10.82 -21.02 -13.56
N ARG A 105 11.40 -21.59 -14.60
CA ARG A 105 11.67 -23.02 -14.69
C ARG A 105 12.55 -23.51 -13.54
N GLY A 106 12.11 -24.59 -12.89
CA GLY A 106 12.81 -25.19 -11.74
C GLY A 106 12.40 -24.61 -10.38
N CYS A 107 11.62 -23.55 -10.34
CA CYS A 107 11.01 -23.07 -9.11
C CYS A 107 9.73 -23.84 -8.82
N SER A 108 9.63 -24.39 -7.60
CA SER A 108 8.45 -25.11 -7.12
C SER A 108 7.90 -24.56 -5.80
N LEU A 109 8.12 -23.27 -5.55
CA LEU A 109 7.61 -22.61 -4.37
C LEU A 109 6.09 -22.71 -4.34
N LYS A 110 5.55 -23.20 -3.24
CA LYS A 110 4.09 -23.40 -3.06
C LYS A 110 3.49 -22.23 -2.33
N GLN A 111 2.27 -21.91 -2.72
CA GLN A 111 1.42 -21.00 -1.96
C GLN A 111 1.24 -21.51 -0.53
N PRO A 112 1.12 -20.60 0.47
CA PRO A 112 0.68 -20.98 1.81
C PRO A 112 -0.68 -21.68 1.78
N ASP A 113 -0.96 -22.54 2.76
CA ASP A 113 -2.27 -23.21 2.90
C ASP A 113 -3.30 -22.22 3.46
N PHE A 114 -3.77 -21.32 2.62
CA PHE A 114 -4.76 -20.31 2.99
C PHE A 114 -6.10 -20.92 3.45
N ALA A 115 -6.48 -22.08 2.93
CA ALA A 115 -7.73 -22.74 3.33
C ALA A 115 -7.66 -23.16 4.81
N ARG A 116 -6.54 -23.73 5.22
CA ARG A 116 -6.28 -24.07 6.62
C ARG A 116 -6.22 -22.83 7.50
N GLN A 117 -5.47 -21.80 7.10
CA GLN A 117 -5.35 -20.58 7.89
C GLN A 117 -6.69 -19.88 8.09
N LEU A 118 -7.56 -19.93 7.07
CA LEU A 118 -8.93 -19.41 7.19
C LEU A 118 -9.76 -20.24 8.18
N ALA A 119 -9.70 -21.59 8.10
CA ALA A 119 -10.40 -22.47 9.00
C ALA A 119 -9.96 -22.32 10.47
N ASP A 120 -8.66 -22.05 10.67
CA ASP A 120 -8.07 -21.84 11.99
C ASP A 120 -8.29 -20.41 12.53
N ASN A 121 -9.01 -19.53 11.79
CA ASN A 121 -9.15 -18.09 12.09
C ASN A 121 -7.82 -17.38 12.26
N ASN A 122 -6.81 -17.77 11.53
CA ASN A 122 -5.45 -17.22 11.58
C ASN A 122 -5.15 -16.19 10.49
N LEU A 123 -6.19 -15.54 9.94
CA LEU A 123 -6.07 -14.55 8.86
C LEU A 123 -6.62 -13.19 9.26
N ALA A 124 -5.81 -12.16 9.06
CA ALA A 124 -6.25 -10.79 8.92
C ALA A 124 -6.23 -10.42 7.43
N LEU A 125 -7.36 -9.96 6.90
CA LEU A 125 -7.51 -9.57 5.51
C LEU A 125 -7.61 -8.05 5.41
N ARG A 126 -6.80 -7.45 4.54
CA ARG A 126 -6.78 -6.01 4.31
C ARG A 126 -6.97 -5.69 2.83
N ILE A 127 -7.74 -4.64 2.55
CA ILE A 127 -7.89 -4.10 1.20
C ILE A 127 -6.79 -3.05 0.93
N PRO A 128 -6.41 -2.81 -0.33
CA PRO A 128 -5.53 -1.71 -0.71
C PRO A 128 -6.07 -0.36 -0.25
N THR A 129 -5.22 0.45 0.35
CA THR A 129 -5.57 1.83 0.75
C THR A 129 -5.33 2.79 -0.41
N PRO A 130 -6.14 3.88 -0.54
CA PRO A 130 -5.85 4.91 -1.53
C PRO A 130 -4.44 5.49 -1.36
N VAL A 131 -3.74 5.70 -2.47
CA VAL A 131 -2.38 6.25 -2.51
C VAL A 131 -2.31 7.66 -3.10
N PHE A 132 -3.42 8.20 -3.62
CA PHE A 132 -3.48 9.60 -4.04
C PHE A 132 -3.55 10.56 -2.83
N GLY A 133 -3.07 11.79 -3.02
CA GLY A 133 -3.06 12.82 -1.96
C GLY A 133 -1.99 12.62 -0.88
N LEU A 134 -1.26 11.50 -0.90
CA LEU A 134 -0.32 11.16 0.16
C LEU A 134 0.89 12.10 0.24
N GLY A 135 1.25 12.78 -0.85
CA GLY A 135 2.30 13.81 -0.81
C GLY A 135 1.94 14.99 0.08
N LEU A 136 0.67 15.39 0.16
CA LEU A 136 0.21 16.41 1.10
C LEU A 136 0.33 15.91 2.54
N VAL A 137 0.00 14.65 2.79
CA VAL A 137 0.15 14.00 4.10
C VAL A 137 1.61 13.92 4.50
N GLU A 138 2.52 13.51 3.60
CA GLU A 138 3.97 13.46 3.86
C GLU A 138 4.54 14.83 4.22
N ASN A 139 4.07 15.90 3.57
CA ASN A 139 4.52 17.27 3.79
C ASN A 139 3.83 17.98 4.99
N THR A 140 2.92 17.31 5.71
CA THR A 140 2.30 17.88 6.92
C THR A 140 3.26 17.73 8.10
N PRO A 141 3.66 18.82 8.78
CA PRO A 141 4.56 18.77 9.91
C PRO A 141 3.99 17.97 11.09
N ASP A 142 4.84 17.25 11.80
CA ASP A 142 4.46 16.53 13.02
C ASP A 142 3.80 17.46 14.05
N ALA A 143 4.30 18.70 14.16
CA ALA A 143 3.70 19.72 15.03
C ALA A 143 2.24 20.03 14.67
N THR A 144 1.92 20.09 13.37
CA THR A 144 0.54 20.30 12.88
C THR A 144 -0.35 19.12 13.26
N LEU A 145 0.12 17.88 13.09
CA LEU A 145 -0.63 16.69 13.48
C LEU A 145 -0.88 16.65 14.99
N ARG A 146 0.15 16.93 15.81
CA ARG A 146 0.03 16.97 17.27
C ARG A 146 -0.95 18.07 17.73
N ALA A 147 -0.84 19.28 17.20
CA ALA A 147 -1.74 20.37 17.51
C ALA A 147 -3.19 20.06 17.11
N ASN A 148 -3.39 19.43 15.95
CA ASN A 148 -4.72 18.99 15.51
C ASN A 148 -5.32 17.96 16.46
N LEU A 149 -4.58 16.93 16.86
CA LEU A 149 -5.04 15.92 17.81
C LEU A 149 -5.36 16.54 19.18
N GLU A 150 -4.54 17.46 19.67
CA GLU A 150 -4.74 18.15 20.94
C GLU A 150 -5.99 19.04 20.91
N SER A 151 -6.27 19.70 19.79
CA SER A 151 -7.43 20.60 19.67
C SER A 151 -8.77 19.92 19.95
N THR A 152 -8.87 18.62 19.74
CA THR A 152 -10.08 17.80 19.99
C THR A 152 -10.01 16.99 21.29
N ALA A 153 -8.90 17.04 22.03
CA ALA A 153 -8.63 16.18 23.19
C ALA A 153 -9.72 16.23 24.26
N SER A 154 -10.18 17.43 24.63
CA SER A 154 -11.22 17.60 25.64
C SER A 154 -12.56 16.99 25.21
N ALA A 155 -12.95 17.16 23.97
CA ALA A 155 -14.19 16.59 23.43
C ALA A 155 -14.11 15.07 23.32
N ARG A 156 -12.96 14.55 22.82
CA ARG A 156 -12.71 13.10 22.72
C ARG A 156 -12.71 12.42 24.09
N SER A 157 -12.06 13.02 25.07
CA SER A 157 -11.99 12.49 26.45
C SER A 157 -13.37 12.29 27.08
N LYS A 158 -14.31 13.21 26.82
CA LYS A 158 -15.70 13.07 27.33
C LYS A 158 -16.43 11.87 26.76
N LEU A 159 -15.99 11.37 25.60
CA LEU A 159 -16.56 10.20 24.92
C LEU A 159 -15.70 8.95 25.13
N GLY A 160 -14.64 9.01 25.93
CA GLY A 160 -13.72 7.90 26.12
C GLY A 160 -12.84 7.60 24.89
N ILE A 161 -12.73 8.54 23.95
CA ILE A 161 -11.95 8.39 22.73
C ILE A 161 -10.51 8.84 23.02
N GLY A 162 -9.55 7.92 22.90
CA GLY A 162 -8.11 8.21 22.92
C GLY A 162 -7.61 8.68 21.56
N GLY A 163 -6.31 8.59 21.37
CA GLY A 163 -5.62 8.88 20.12
C GLY A 163 -4.12 9.02 20.39
N ILE A 164 -3.32 8.27 19.63
CA ILE A 164 -1.85 8.33 19.70
C ILE A 164 -1.30 8.32 18.27
N PHE A 165 -0.05 8.71 18.10
CA PHE A 165 0.64 8.54 16.82
C PHE A 165 1.59 7.37 16.90
N ASN A 166 1.63 6.55 15.84
CA ASN A 166 2.74 5.63 15.64
C ASN A 166 4.00 6.46 15.31
N ILE A 167 5.15 6.00 15.75
CA ILE A 167 6.41 6.73 15.66
C ILE A 167 7.51 5.86 15.08
N SER A 168 8.43 6.49 14.36
CA SER A 168 9.65 5.87 13.87
C SER A 168 10.60 5.56 15.02
N ALA A 169 11.06 4.33 15.11
CA ALA A 169 12.06 3.93 16.13
C ALA A 169 13.42 4.64 15.96
N ASN A 170 13.70 5.15 14.75
CA ASN A 170 15.00 5.76 14.45
C ASN A 170 15.14 7.20 14.95
N ASP A 171 14.04 7.98 14.93
CA ASP A 171 14.10 9.42 15.18
C ASP A 171 12.85 9.97 15.88
N ALA A 172 11.97 9.12 16.36
CA ALA A 172 10.73 9.47 17.07
C ALA A 172 9.78 10.42 16.31
N THR A 173 9.93 10.55 14.99
CA THR A 173 8.98 11.29 14.16
C THR A 173 7.72 10.47 13.92
N ILE A 174 6.60 11.15 13.65
CA ILE A 174 5.31 10.52 13.38
C ILE A 174 5.38 9.72 12.09
N THR A 175 5.04 8.44 12.16
CA THR A 175 4.76 7.60 10.99
C THR A 175 3.28 7.70 10.63
N ARG A 176 2.91 7.65 9.33
CA ARG A 176 1.57 8.05 8.90
C ARG A 176 0.97 7.26 7.74
N PHE A 177 1.71 6.31 7.16
CA PHE A 177 1.24 5.51 6.04
C PHE A 177 0.99 4.06 6.44
N GLY A 178 0.07 3.42 5.73
CA GLY A 178 -0.42 2.07 6.04
C GLY A 178 -1.56 2.04 7.06
N TRP A 179 -2.16 0.87 7.25
CA TRP A 179 -3.31 0.66 8.13
C TRP A 179 -3.06 0.99 9.61
N LYS A 180 -1.84 0.77 10.06
CA LYS A 180 -1.38 1.02 11.43
C LYS A 180 -0.44 2.24 11.50
N ALA A 181 -0.41 3.08 10.47
CA ALA A 181 0.54 4.20 10.36
C ALA A 181 2.00 3.73 10.55
N GLN A 182 2.37 2.56 10.03
CA GLN A 182 3.68 1.97 10.28
C GLN A 182 4.81 2.57 9.45
N ASN A 183 4.51 3.19 8.31
CA ASN A 183 5.51 3.76 7.40
C ASN A 183 5.66 5.27 7.57
N LYS A 184 6.93 5.72 7.59
CA LYS A 184 7.29 7.13 7.78
C LYS A 184 7.23 7.94 6.50
N SER A 185 7.66 7.38 5.38
CA SER A 185 7.81 8.09 4.11
C SER A 185 7.22 7.31 2.95
N LEU A 186 6.88 8.02 1.89
CA LEU A 186 6.41 7.39 0.66
C LEU A 186 7.50 6.58 -0.06
N LEU A 187 8.78 6.93 0.15
CA LEU A 187 9.88 6.13 -0.37
C LEU A 187 9.89 4.72 0.27
N MET A 188 9.83 4.67 1.61
CA MET A 188 9.78 3.40 2.33
C MET A 188 8.50 2.64 2.00
N PHE A 189 7.38 3.34 1.90
CA PHE A 189 6.09 2.73 1.58
C PHE A 189 6.05 2.12 0.18
N ALA A 190 6.65 2.81 -0.83
CA ALA A 190 6.77 2.29 -2.18
C ALA A 190 7.64 1.02 -2.24
N ALA A 191 8.78 1.04 -1.54
CA ALA A 191 9.70 -0.09 -1.51
C ALA A 191 9.11 -1.30 -0.79
N GLU A 192 8.42 -1.08 0.35
CA GLU A 192 7.70 -2.13 1.06
C GLU A 192 6.60 -2.71 0.18
N ALA A 193 5.78 -1.87 -0.47
CA ALA A 193 4.71 -2.33 -1.36
C ALA A 193 5.24 -3.14 -2.55
N ALA A 194 6.32 -2.68 -3.21
CA ALA A 194 6.95 -3.46 -4.28
C ALA A 194 7.40 -4.84 -3.79
N SER A 195 8.03 -4.90 -2.61
CA SER A 195 8.49 -6.19 -2.05
C SER A 195 7.34 -7.08 -1.58
N ILE A 196 6.33 -6.51 -0.89
CA ILE A 196 5.29 -7.27 -0.20
C ILE A 196 4.09 -7.57 -1.11
N GLU A 197 3.66 -6.60 -1.92
CA GLU A 197 2.43 -6.69 -2.70
C GLU A 197 2.70 -7.19 -4.12
N GLU A 198 3.81 -6.75 -4.74
CA GLU A 198 4.17 -7.17 -6.09
C GLU A 198 5.20 -8.31 -6.10
N GLY A 199 5.90 -8.55 -4.98
CA GLY A 199 6.92 -9.59 -4.87
C GLY A 199 8.19 -9.25 -5.65
N VAL A 200 8.57 -7.97 -5.70
CA VAL A 200 9.75 -7.46 -6.41
C VAL A 200 10.77 -6.95 -5.40
N SER A 201 11.96 -7.57 -5.38
CA SER A 201 13.08 -7.06 -4.59
C SER A 201 13.55 -5.71 -5.13
N ASN A 202 14.11 -4.89 -4.24
CA ASN A 202 14.56 -3.54 -4.59
C ASN A 202 15.71 -3.10 -3.66
N GLU A 203 16.26 -1.92 -3.90
CA GLU A 203 17.42 -1.42 -3.15
C GLU A 203 17.21 -1.24 -1.64
N LEU A 204 15.97 -1.07 -1.19
CA LEU A 204 15.63 -1.00 0.25
C LEU A 204 15.25 -2.37 0.83
N PHE A 205 14.75 -3.27 0.00
CA PHE A 205 14.40 -4.66 0.34
C PHE A 205 15.08 -5.62 -0.65
N PRO A 206 16.41 -5.81 -0.54
CA PRO A 206 17.18 -6.52 -1.56
C PRO A 206 17.01 -8.05 -1.53
N ASN A 207 16.50 -8.58 -0.45
CA ASN A 207 16.35 -10.02 -0.27
C ASN A 207 14.98 -10.48 -0.79
N GLU A 208 14.96 -11.63 -1.46
CA GLU A 208 13.71 -12.31 -1.79
C GLU A 208 12.97 -12.68 -0.50
N ARG A 209 11.65 -12.47 -0.49
CA ARG A 209 10.81 -12.74 0.69
C ARG A 209 10.76 -14.21 1.06
N ASP A 210 10.52 -15.06 0.05
CA ASP A 210 10.47 -16.51 0.20
C ASP A 210 11.50 -17.12 -0.74
N ALA A 211 12.73 -17.28 -0.25
CA ALA A 211 13.80 -17.89 -1.00
C ALA A 211 13.80 -19.41 -0.81
N ALA A 212 13.78 -20.13 -1.91
CA ALA A 212 13.97 -21.57 -1.94
C ALA A 212 15.04 -21.94 -2.98
N PRO A 213 15.74 -23.07 -2.82
CA PRO A 213 16.70 -23.53 -3.84
C PRO A 213 16.05 -23.60 -5.22
N GLY A 214 16.68 -23.00 -6.23
CA GLY A 214 16.18 -22.93 -7.59
C GLY A 214 15.13 -21.84 -7.84
N CYS A 215 14.73 -21.06 -6.86
CA CYS A 215 13.76 -19.97 -6.99
C CYS A 215 14.36 -18.57 -6.83
N VAL A 216 15.64 -18.44 -6.55
CA VAL A 216 16.32 -17.15 -6.49
C VAL A 216 16.90 -16.82 -7.84
N PHE A 217 16.29 -15.88 -8.57
CA PHE A 217 16.67 -15.52 -9.92
C PHE A 217 17.57 -14.29 -10.00
N ASN A 218 17.60 -13.51 -8.94
CA ASN A 218 18.37 -12.28 -8.84
C ASN A 218 19.39 -12.37 -7.74
N SER A 219 20.60 -11.90 -8.03
CA SER A 219 21.66 -11.70 -7.04
C SER A 219 21.73 -10.23 -6.55
N THR A 220 21.00 -9.36 -7.20
CA THR A 220 21.00 -7.91 -6.94
C THR A 220 19.59 -7.36 -7.07
N PRO A 221 19.26 -6.28 -6.32
CA PRO A 221 18.01 -5.56 -6.51
C PRO A 221 17.82 -5.10 -7.95
N GLU A 222 16.57 -4.94 -8.35
CA GLU A 222 16.18 -4.53 -9.68
C GLU A 222 16.41 -3.01 -9.88
N ASP A 223 17.63 -2.58 -9.98
CA ASP A 223 18.00 -1.19 -10.29
C ASP A 223 18.77 -1.04 -11.62
N ALA A 224 19.17 -2.17 -12.22
CA ALA A 224 19.97 -2.15 -13.46
C ALA A 224 19.17 -1.69 -14.69
N SER A 225 17.86 -1.92 -14.71
CA SER A 225 16.99 -1.51 -15.82
C SER A 225 16.87 0.01 -15.95
N ASN A 226 17.03 0.74 -14.86
CA ASN A 226 17.00 2.19 -14.86
C ASN A 226 18.14 2.84 -15.67
N LEU A 227 19.21 2.09 -15.90
CA LEU A 227 20.36 2.53 -16.72
C LEU A 227 20.14 2.33 -18.22
N LEU A 228 19.05 1.70 -18.61
CA LEU A 228 18.81 1.34 -20.01
C LEU A 228 17.83 2.33 -20.64
N ASN A 229 18.08 2.65 -21.92
CA ASN A 229 17.15 3.47 -22.68
C ASN A 229 15.81 2.71 -22.88
N PRO A 230 14.71 3.15 -22.27
CA PRO A 230 13.41 2.46 -22.35
C PRO A 230 12.68 2.68 -23.68
N ASN A 231 13.18 3.59 -24.55
CA ASN A 231 12.47 3.90 -25.78
C ASN A 231 12.72 2.82 -26.85
N PRO A 232 11.73 1.95 -27.17
CA PRO A 232 11.89 0.85 -28.11
C PRO A 232 12.10 1.32 -29.55
N HIS A 233 11.82 2.59 -29.87
CA HIS A 233 11.99 3.18 -31.19
C HIS A 233 13.33 3.92 -31.33
N SER A 234 14.12 3.97 -30.30
CA SER A 234 15.47 4.57 -30.37
C SER A 234 16.48 3.56 -30.92
N SER A 235 17.42 4.05 -31.73
CA SER A 235 18.51 3.22 -32.25
C SER A 235 19.43 2.66 -31.14
N ASN A 236 19.38 3.23 -29.94
CA ASN A 236 20.13 2.80 -28.76
C ASN A 236 19.20 2.22 -27.66
N ALA A 237 18.00 1.76 -28.02
CA ALA A 237 17.12 1.08 -27.08
C ALA A 237 17.84 -0.10 -26.41
N GLY A 238 17.74 -0.18 -25.08
CA GLY A 238 18.43 -1.22 -24.32
C GLY A 238 19.94 -1.00 -24.13
N THR A 239 20.49 0.13 -24.54
CA THR A 239 21.87 0.51 -24.22
C THR A 239 21.92 1.36 -22.95
N LEU A 240 23.05 1.33 -22.26
CA LEU A 240 23.27 2.18 -21.09
C LEU A 240 23.20 3.65 -21.50
N VAL A 241 22.40 4.43 -20.80
CA VAL A 241 22.18 5.87 -21.04
C VAL A 241 22.68 6.78 -19.92
N GLY A 242 23.21 6.18 -18.86
CA GLY A 242 23.73 6.93 -17.71
C GLY A 242 24.34 5.99 -16.67
N THR A 243 24.53 6.51 -15.49
CA THR A 243 24.96 5.76 -14.29
C THR A 243 23.86 5.73 -13.26
N ALA A 244 23.94 4.83 -12.27
CA ALA A 244 22.96 4.75 -11.17
C ALA A 244 22.83 6.07 -10.40
N SER A 245 23.86 6.91 -10.39
CA SER A 245 23.83 8.25 -9.77
C SER A 245 23.09 9.31 -10.59
N GLU A 246 22.85 9.05 -11.87
CA GLU A 246 22.19 9.99 -12.79
C GLU A 246 20.72 9.67 -13.02
N MET A 247 20.28 8.48 -12.63
CA MET A 247 18.92 8.00 -12.82
C MET A 247 18.29 7.63 -11.46
N ALA A 248 17.06 8.07 -11.26
CA ALA A 248 16.29 7.65 -10.10
C ALA A 248 15.87 6.17 -10.25
N SER A 249 15.97 5.40 -9.17
CA SER A 249 15.47 4.04 -9.13
C SER A 249 13.94 4.00 -9.34
N ASP A 250 13.40 2.84 -9.70
CA ASP A 250 11.96 2.66 -9.86
C ASP A 250 11.22 2.96 -8.56
N ILE A 251 11.77 2.60 -7.42
CA ILE A 251 11.18 2.90 -6.11
C ILE A 251 11.11 4.41 -5.84
N VAL A 252 12.13 5.16 -6.22
CA VAL A 252 12.10 6.64 -6.14
C VAL A 252 11.03 7.19 -7.08
N ASN A 253 10.92 6.66 -8.30
CA ASN A 253 9.91 7.09 -9.27
C ASN A 253 8.47 6.77 -8.78
N PHE A 254 8.24 5.62 -8.15
CA PHE A 254 6.95 5.29 -7.52
C PHE A 254 6.63 6.22 -6.35
N ALA A 255 7.61 6.53 -5.51
CA ALA A 255 7.44 7.50 -4.42
C ALA A 255 7.09 8.90 -4.96
N ILE A 256 7.76 9.35 -6.04
CA ILE A 256 7.46 10.63 -6.71
C ILE A 256 6.03 10.61 -7.28
N PHE A 257 5.63 9.52 -7.93
CA PHE A 257 4.26 9.36 -8.44
C PHE A 257 3.23 9.52 -7.32
N MET A 258 3.38 8.83 -6.20
CA MET A 258 2.46 8.96 -5.05
C MET A 258 2.47 10.36 -4.45
N ARG A 259 3.65 11.03 -4.38
CA ARG A 259 3.75 12.41 -3.89
C ARG A 259 2.99 13.40 -4.75
N LEU A 260 3.04 13.21 -6.07
CA LEU A 260 2.44 14.14 -7.04
C LEU A 260 0.99 13.77 -7.43
N SER A 261 0.52 12.59 -7.03
CA SER A 261 -0.87 12.18 -7.26
C SER A 261 -1.82 13.00 -6.37
N ALA A 262 -2.60 13.87 -7.00
CA ALA A 262 -3.55 14.71 -6.29
C ALA A 262 -4.72 13.87 -5.74
N PRO A 263 -5.33 14.26 -4.60
CA PRO A 263 -6.58 13.65 -4.17
C PRO A 263 -7.71 13.96 -5.17
N PRO A 264 -8.76 13.13 -5.23
CA PRO A 264 -9.91 13.41 -6.05
C PRO A 264 -10.53 14.78 -5.72
N LYS A 265 -11.02 15.47 -6.75
CA LYS A 265 -11.74 16.72 -6.53
C LYS A 265 -13.09 16.42 -5.86
N PRO A 266 -13.47 17.18 -4.82
CA PRO A 266 -14.81 17.07 -4.26
C PRO A 266 -15.89 17.33 -5.32
N ALA A 267 -16.99 16.61 -5.25
CA ALA A 267 -18.16 16.93 -6.04
C ALA A 267 -18.69 18.34 -5.70
N PRO A 268 -19.36 19.04 -6.63
CA PRO A 268 -19.99 20.31 -6.31
C PRO A 268 -20.94 20.18 -5.11
N PRO A 269 -20.96 21.16 -4.18
CA PRO A 269 -21.80 21.11 -3.01
C PRO A 269 -23.28 21.10 -3.39
N THR A 270 -24.06 20.31 -2.68
CA THR A 270 -25.53 20.27 -2.77
C THR A 270 -26.12 20.53 -1.39
N ARG A 271 -27.40 20.84 -1.32
CA ARG A 271 -28.10 20.97 -0.04
C ARG A 271 -27.96 19.70 0.83
N SER A 272 -27.91 18.53 0.19
CA SER A 272 -27.74 17.25 0.90
C SER A 272 -26.34 17.15 1.51
N THR A 273 -25.29 17.44 0.73
CA THR A 273 -23.89 17.36 1.22
C THR A 273 -23.61 18.44 2.28
N GLU A 274 -24.19 19.63 2.16
CA GLU A 274 -24.09 20.68 3.19
C GLU A 274 -24.76 20.28 4.52
N ASN A 275 -25.91 19.61 4.44
CA ASN A 275 -26.55 19.03 5.64
C ASN A 275 -25.75 17.86 6.19
N GLY A 276 -25.17 17.02 5.33
CA GLY A 276 -24.27 15.94 5.72
C GLY A 276 -23.06 16.44 6.47
N ALA A 277 -22.42 17.51 6.03
CA ALA A 277 -21.30 18.14 6.73
C ALA A 277 -21.68 18.61 8.14
N LYS A 278 -22.86 19.25 8.31
CA LYS A 278 -23.35 19.65 9.64
C LYS A 278 -23.62 18.46 10.55
N LEU A 279 -24.17 17.38 10.00
CA LEU A 279 -24.39 16.14 10.75
C LEU A 279 -23.08 15.47 11.13
N PHE A 280 -22.12 15.43 10.24
CA PHE A 280 -20.78 14.88 10.47
C PHE A 280 -20.11 15.50 11.71
N GLU A 281 -20.16 16.83 11.80
CA GLU A 281 -19.67 17.54 12.99
C GLU A 281 -20.54 17.27 14.22
N LYS A 282 -21.87 17.35 14.08
CA LYS A 282 -22.82 17.19 15.20
C LYS A 282 -22.73 15.81 15.86
N VAL A 283 -22.51 14.74 15.09
CA VAL A 283 -22.42 13.37 15.63
C VAL A 283 -21.02 13.03 16.11
N GLY A 284 -20.01 13.90 15.90
CA GLY A 284 -18.66 13.77 16.42
C GLY A 284 -17.67 13.08 15.49
N CYS A 285 -18.00 12.83 14.22
CA CYS A 285 -17.06 12.24 13.26
C CYS A 285 -15.79 13.08 13.11
N GLY A 286 -15.91 14.43 13.17
CA GLY A 286 -14.79 15.37 13.11
C GLY A 286 -13.77 15.25 14.25
N LEU A 287 -14.09 14.49 15.31
CA LEU A 287 -13.15 14.26 16.42
C LEU A 287 -11.96 13.37 16.04
N CYS A 288 -12.12 12.51 15.04
CA CYS A 288 -11.06 11.68 14.45
C CYS A 288 -10.84 12.07 12.98
N HIS A 289 -11.93 12.34 12.26
CA HIS A 289 -11.89 12.72 10.85
C HIS A 289 -11.80 14.24 10.70
N SER A 290 -10.63 14.80 11.07
CA SER A 290 -10.35 16.23 10.98
C SER A 290 -10.54 16.75 9.55
N PRO A 291 -11.41 17.78 9.34
CA PRO A 291 -11.79 18.18 7.98
C PRO A 291 -10.66 18.78 7.16
N SER A 292 -9.67 19.39 7.79
CA SER A 292 -8.58 20.07 7.09
C SER A 292 -7.27 20.03 7.86
N LEU A 293 -6.17 19.99 7.11
CA LEU A 293 -4.80 20.12 7.58
C LEU A 293 -4.03 21.04 6.63
N THR A 294 -2.87 21.54 7.07
CA THR A 294 -2.02 22.40 6.24
C THR A 294 -0.61 21.84 6.19
N THR A 295 -0.05 21.77 4.99
CA THR A 295 1.33 21.33 4.75
C THR A 295 2.34 22.36 5.25
N GLY A 296 3.54 21.91 5.56
CA GLY A 296 4.69 22.76 5.83
C GLY A 296 5.38 23.26 4.56
N THR A 297 6.62 23.73 4.72
CA THR A 297 7.50 24.03 3.60
C THR A 297 7.90 22.73 2.89
N SER A 298 7.82 22.73 1.57
CA SER A 298 8.15 21.59 0.73
C SER A 298 9.13 22.00 -0.35
N SER A 299 10.02 21.08 -0.75
CA SER A 299 10.85 21.21 -1.95
C SER A 299 10.06 21.02 -3.25
N TYR A 300 8.85 20.48 -3.18
CA TYR A 300 7.97 20.29 -4.34
C TYR A 300 7.12 21.53 -4.57
N THR A 301 7.20 22.08 -5.77
CA THR A 301 6.41 23.25 -6.18
C THR A 301 4.89 22.95 -5.99
N GLY A 302 4.19 23.88 -5.37
CA GLY A 302 2.75 23.77 -5.13
C GLY A 302 2.34 22.94 -3.91
N MET A 303 3.30 22.44 -3.12
CA MET A 303 3.00 21.67 -1.89
C MET A 303 3.32 22.43 -0.59
N SER A 304 3.82 23.65 -0.66
CA SER A 304 4.13 24.46 0.54
C SER A 304 2.93 25.26 1.00
N GLY A 305 2.56 25.15 2.30
CA GLY A 305 1.48 25.93 2.89
C GLY A 305 0.10 25.64 2.30
N VAL A 306 -0.11 24.43 1.75
CA VAL A 306 -1.38 24.03 1.13
C VAL A 306 -2.33 23.51 2.19
N THR A 307 -3.52 24.12 2.29
CA THR A 307 -4.63 23.53 3.05
C THR A 307 -5.33 22.49 2.20
N TYR A 308 -5.49 21.28 2.77
CA TYR A 308 -6.13 20.15 2.11
C TYR A 308 -7.15 19.48 3.04
N HIS A 309 -8.04 18.69 2.50
CA HIS A 309 -9.20 18.16 3.22
C HIS A 309 -9.20 16.62 3.26
N PRO A 310 -8.37 16.01 4.14
CA PRO A 310 -8.26 14.56 4.23
C PRO A 310 -9.43 13.92 4.96
N TYR A 311 -10.11 14.65 5.83
CA TYR A 311 -11.04 14.10 6.81
C TYR A 311 -10.37 12.97 7.60
N SER A 312 -9.22 13.29 8.19
CA SER A 312 -8.40 12.39 8.98
C SER A 312 -7.46 13.18 9.89
N ASP A 313 -7.24 12.71 11.10
CA ASP A 313 -6.20 13.20 12.01
C ASP A 313 -4.90 12.38 11.91
N PHE A 314 -4.91 11.28 11.14
CA PHE A 314 -3.82 10.31 10.97
C PHE A 314 -3.32 9.67 12.27
N ALA A 315 -4.05 9.82 13.37
CA ALA A 315 -3.77 9.17 14.63
C ALA A 315 -4.30 7.72 14.64
N LEU A 316 -3.78 6.94 15.58
CA LEU A 316 -4.26 5.61 15.90
C LEU A 316 -5.35 5.71 16.96
N HIS A 317 -6.47 5.05 16.71
CA HIS A 317 -7.57 4.94 17.66
C HIS A 317 -7.91 3.48 17.92
N HIS A 318 -8.29 3.17 19.16
CA HIS A 318 -8.85 1.86 19.52
C HIS A 318 -10.25 1.71 18.92
N MET A 319 -10.44 0.70 18.10
CA MET A 319 -11.72 0.39 17.46
C MET A 319 -12.50 -0.72 18.20
N GLY A 320 -11.91 -1.24 19.26
CA GLY A 320 -12.51 -2.26 20.11
C GLY A 320 -12.35 -3.70 19.59
N ALA A 321 -12.70 -4.63 20.46
CA ALA A 321 -12.45 -6.06 20.21
C ALA A 321 -13.18 -6.64 18.99
N SER A 322 -14.31 -6.06 18.59
CA SER A 322 -15.07 -6.53 17.44
C SER A 322 -14.49 -6.12 16.08
N LEU A 323 -13.57 -5.14 16.08
CA LEU A 323 -12.91 -4.65 14.87
C LEU A 323 -11.39 -4.90 14.89
N THR A 324 -10.90 -5.67 15.85
CA THR A 324 -9.48 -6.07 15.90
C THR A 324 -9.13 -6.94 14.70
N ASP A 325 -7.95 -6.68 14.11
CA ASP A 325 -7.37 -7.55 13.09
C ASP A 325 -6.28 -8.49 13.67
N GLY A 326 -6.04 -8.44 14.98
CA GLY A 326 -5.07 -9.29 15.66
C GLY A 326 -3.60 -8.92 15.40
N VAL A 327 -3.31 -7.92 14.54
CA VAL A 327 -1.96 -7.57 14.10
C VAL A 327 -1.46 -6.32 14.82
N SER A 328 -0.22 -6.35 15.34
CA SER A 328 0.47 -5.19 15.89
C SER A 328 1.58 -4.72 14.94
N GLN A 329 1.74 -3.40 14.77
CA GLN A 329 2.80 -2.81 13.93
C GLN A 329 3.35 -1.53 14.59
N GLY A 330 4.65 -1.52 14.92
CA GLY A 330 5.23 -0.46 15.75
C GLY A 330 4.57 -0.45 17.14
N ILE A 331 4.09 0.71 17.59
CA ILE A 331 3.35 0.81 18.85
C ILE A 331 1.84 0.59 18.70
N ALA A 332 1.35 0.42 17.46
CA ALA A 332 -0.06 0.15 17.22
C ALA A 332 -0.42 -1.27 17.63
N GLY A 333 -1.35 -1.40 18.56
CA GLY A 333 -1.91 -2.68 19.00
C GLY A 333 -2.90 -3.29 18.01
N PRO A 334 -3.41 -4.51 18.32
CA PRO A 334 -4.26 -5.27 17.39
C PRO A 334 -5.56 -4.58 17.01
N ASP A 335 -6.17 -3.80 17.89
CA ASP A 335 -7.43 -3.08 17.69
C ASP A 335 -7.24 -1.59 17.37
N GLN A 336 -5.98 -1.15 17.21
CA GLN A 336 -5.68 0.23 16.87
C GLN A 336 -5.45 0.39 15.37
N PHE A 337 -6.14 1.37 14.78
CA PHE A 337 -6.04 1.69 13.36
C PHE A 337 -5.86 3.18 13.16
N ARG A 338 -5.10 3.52 12.12
CA ARG A 338 -4.97 4.91 11.66
C ARG A 338 -6.31 5.39 11.10
N THR A 339 -6.74 6.58 11.49
CA THR A 339 -7.87 7.23 10.84
C THR A 339 -7.63 7.32 9.34
N ALA A 340 -8.44 6.63 8.54
CA ALA A 340 -8.33 6.66 7.09
C ALA A 340 -8.80 8.02 6.53
N PRO A 341 -8.14 8.59 5.53
CA PRO A 341 -8.69 9.70 4.76
C PRO A 341 -10.02 9.30 4.11
N LEU A 342 -10.98 10.23 4.07
CA LEU A 342 -12.30 9.98 3.47
C LEU A 342 -12.42 10.56 2.06
N TRP A 343 -11.33 10.93 1.41
CA TRP A 343 -11.36 11.33 0.00
C TRP A 343 -11.46 10.11 -0.93
N GLY A 344 -12.24 10.22 -1.99
CA GLY A 344 -12.46 9.13 -2.94
C GLY A 344 -13.40 8.02 -2.43
N VAL A 345 -14.24 8.36 -1.45
CA VAL A 345 -15.28 7.47 -0.88
C VAL A 345 -16.64 7.90 -1.40
#